data_1bbebd5123516c701fac2fa45794438a
#
_entry.id   1bbebd5123516c701fac2fa45794438a
#
_cell.length_a   1.000
_cell.length_b   1.000
_cell.length_c   1.000
_cell.angle_alpha   90.00
_cell.angle_beta   90.00
_cell.angle_gamma   90.00
#
_symmetry.space_group_name_H-M   'P 1'
#
loop_
_entity.id
_entity.type
_entity.pdbx_description
1 polymer ?
#
loop_
_entity_poly.entity_id
_entity_poly.type
_entity_poly.pdbx_seq_one_letter_code
_entity_poly.pdbx_strand_id
1 'polypeptide(L)'
;MDEVEAYVSLNPGEPLRPLREVGSGGELSRIMLSIKTVLADTEGVSTLIFDEIDSGISGRTAEKVGEKLQKIAKNHQVILITHLPQIAAKADHHFLIEKTVENGVTHTGIHPLGEKESIEELARLLGGDEISEASLENARELKAKSKAKKAKVSNA
;
A
#
# COMPACT_ATOMS: atom_id res chain seq x y z
N MET A 1 25.87 -1.88 -28.04
CA MET A 1 24.63 -1.79 -27.20
C MET A 1 25.13 -1.59 -25.79
N ASP A 2 24.84 -0.47 -25.20
CA ASP A 2 25.30 -0.18 -23.84
C ASP A 2 24.43 -1.00 -22.85
N GLU A 3 25.08 -1.71 -21.93
CA GLU A 3 24.41 -2.46 -20.87
C GLU A 3 24.35 -1.59 -19.63
N VAL A 4 23.14 -1.34 -19.13
CA VAL A 4 22.92 -0.53 -17.93
C VAL A 4 22.51 -1.44 -16.77
N GLU A 5 23.24 -1.41 -15.67
CA GLU A 5 22.92 -2.15 -14.46
C GLU A 5 22.67 -1.17 -13.29
N ALA A 6 21.54 -1.37 -12.60
CA ALA A 6 21.19 -0.58 -11.43
C ALA A 6 21.75 -1.21 -10.14
N TYR A 7 22.36 -0.38 -9.30
CA TYR A 7 22.87 -0.76 -7.98
C TYR A 7 22.13 -0.01 -6.88
N VAL A 8 21.92 -0.65 -5.74
CA VAL A 8 21.25 -0.07 -4.58
C VAL A 8 21.97 -0.43 -3.28
N SER A 9 21.95 0.50 -2.32
CA SER A 9 22.27 0.26 -0.92
C SER A 9 21.00 0.51 -0.11
N LEU A 10 20.53 -0.48 0.63
CA LEU A 10 19.26 -0.41 1.38
C LEU A 10 19.44 0.21 2.76
N ASN A 11 20.61 0.08 3.33
CA ASN A 11 20.92 0.61 4.64
C ASN A 11 22.20 1.46 4.62
N PRO A 12 22.29 2.52 5.43
CA PRO A 12 23.51 3.28 5.57
C PRO A 12 24.69 2.38 6.01
N GLY A 13 25.80 2.45 5.26
CA GLY A 13 27.00 1.66 5.54
C GLY A 13 27.04 0.29 4.86
N GLU A 14 25.98 -0.15 4.21
CA GLU A 14 26.02 -1.36 3.38
C GLU A 14 26.63 -1.06 2.00
N PRO A 15 27.32 -2.04 1.39
CA PRO A 15 27.85 -1.89 0.04
C PRO A 15 26.72 -1.83 -0.98
N LEU A 16 26.98 -1.16 -2.10
CA LEU A 16 26.10 -1.21 -3.27
C LEU A 16 26.04 -2.64 -3.81
N ARG A 17 24.85 -3.13 -4.07
CA ARG A 17 24.58 -4.43 -4.70
C ARG A 17 23.74 -4.26 -5.95
N PRO A 18 23.91 -5.12 -6.97
CA PRO A 18 23.02 -5.12 -8.13
C PRO A 18 21.55 -5.24 -7.71
N LEU A 19 20.67 -4.45 -8.33
CA LEU A 19 19.24 -4.49 -8.02
C LEU A 19 18.62 -5.89 -8.17
N ARG A 20 19.13 -6.69 -9.10
CA ARG A 20 18.73 -8.09 -9.32
C ARG A 20 19.02 -9.02 -8.14
N GLU A 21 19.92 -8.63 -7.21
CA GLU A 21 20.28 -9.39 -6.03
C GLU A 21 19.52 -8.99 -4.77
N VAL A 22 18.58 -8.05 -4.90
CA VAL A 22 17.68 -7.69 -3.80
C VAL A 22 16.74 -8.88 -3.54
N GLY A 23 16.92 -9.50 -2.37
CA GLY A 23 16.27 -10.77 -2.04
C GLY A 23 14.84 -10.69 -1.55
N SER A 24 14.32 -9.47 -1.25
CA SER A 24 12.98 -9.28 -0.69
C SER A 24 12.05 -8.64 -1.71
N GLY A 25 10.92 -9.30 -1.99
CA GLY A 25 9.85 -8.77 -2.86
C GLY A 25 9.35 -7.41 -2.38
N GLY A 26 9.16 -7.26 -1.06
CA GLY A 26 8.73 -5.99 -0.48
C GLY A 26 9.75 -4.85 -0.64
N GLU A 27 11.05 -5.14 -0.53
CA GLU A 27 12.12 -4.16 -0.78
C GLU A 27 12.14 -3.73 -2.24
N LEU A 28 12.06 -4.69 -3.16
CA LEU A 28 12.02 -4.42 -4.60
C LEU A 28 10.79 -3.58 -4.97
N SER A 29 9.61 -3.92 -4.45
CA SER A 29 8.37 -3.16 -4.67
C SER A 29 8.49 -1.71 -4.18
N ARG A 30 9.15 -1.47 -3.03
CA ARG A 30 9.37 -0.11 -2.52
C ARG A 30 10.42 0.67 -3.33
N ILE A 31 11.46 0.00 -3.85
CA ILE A 31 12.41 0.61 -4.78
C ILE A 31 11.68 1.01 -6.06
N MET A 32 10.88 0.11 -6.63
CA MET A 32 10.07 0.39 -7.82
C MET A 32 9.07 1.52 -7.58
N LEU A 33 8.42 1.57 -6.41
CA LEU A 33 7.58 2.71 -6.03
C LEU A 33 8.36 4.04 -6.05
N SER A 34 9.60 4.04 -5.54
CA SER A 34 10.44 5.24 -5.52
C SER A 34 10.82 5.69 -6.92
N ILE A 35 11.22 4.77 -7.78
CA ILE A 35 11.53 5.03 -9.19
C ILE A 35 10.28 5.55 -9.92
N LYS A 36 9.14 4.87 -9.78
CA LYS A 36 7.87 5.28 -10.40
C LYS A 36 7.38 6.65 -9.89
N THR A 37 7.67 7.00 -8.62
CA THR A 37 7.33 8.34 -8.11
C THR A 37 8.08 9.46 -8.86
N VAL A 38 9.26 9.17 -9.40
CA VAL A 38 10.09 10.14 -10.15
C VAL A 38 9.75 10.12 -11.65
N LEU A 39 9.47 8.94 -12.21
CA LEU A 39 9.30 8.74 -13.66
C LEU A 39 7.84 8.70 -14.10
N ALA A 40 6.88 8.72 -13.19
CA ALA A 40 5.46 8.49 -13.48
C ALA A 40 4.91 9.38 -14.61
N ASP A 41 5.30 10.65 -14.63
CA ASP A 41 4.82 11.60 -15.63
C ASP A 41 5.44 11.41 -17.03
N THR A 42 6.46 10.54 -17.17
CA THR A 42 7.20 10.35 -18.44
C THR A 42 6.90 9.05 -19.15
N GLU A 43 6.33 8.04 -18.46
CA GLU A 43 6.22 6.68 -19.01
C GLU A 43 4.89 6.36 -19.71
N GLY A 44 3.88 7.22 -19.61
CA GLY A 44 2.56 6.99 -20.24
C GLY A 44 1.78 5.77 -19.70
N VAL A 45 2.22 5.17 -18.59
CA VAL A 45 1.57 4.02 -17.93
C VAL A 45 0.42 4.53 -17.07
N SER A 46 -0.82 4.11 -17.38
CA SER A 46 -2.01 4.58 -16.66
C SER A 46 -2.30 3.82 -15.37
N THR A 47 -1.86 2.56 -15.25
CA THR A 47 -2.17 1.68 -14.11
C THR A 47 -0.91 1.05 -13.54
N LEU A 48 -0.74 1.12 -12.23
CA LEU A 48 0.37 0.53 -11.48
C LEU A 48 -0.19 -0.46 -10.47
N ILE A 49 0.37 -1.66 -10.45
CA ILE A 49 -0.02 -2.73 -9.52
C ILE A 49 1.18 -3.01 -8.62
N PHE A 50 0.96 -2.94 -7.31
CA PHE A 50 1.97 -3.26 -6.30
C PHE A 50 1.52 -4.46 -5.46
N ASP A 51 2.38 -5.47 -5.41
CA ASP A 51 2.25 -6.61 -4.52
C ASP A 51 3.38 -6.59 -3.48
N GLU A 52 3.11 -7.09 -2.27
CA GLU A 52 4.05 -7.18 -1.14
C GLU A 52 4.73 -5.86 -0.72
N ILE A 53 4.22 -4.69 -1.13
CA ILE A 53 4.85 -3.40 -0.86
C ILE A 53 4.96 -3.10 0.64
N ASP A 54 4.11 -3.70 1.45
CA ASP A 54 4.02 -3.58 2.91
C ASP A 54 4.76 -4.70 3.66
N SER A 55 5.38 -5.65 2.94
CA SER A 55 6.17 -6.71 3.55
C SER A 55 7.37 -6.16 4.32
N GLY A 56 7.53 -6.58 5.58
CA GLY A 56 8.65 -6.21 6.44
C GLY A 56 8.64 -4.75 6.94
N ILE A 57 7.53 -4.03 6.79
CA ILE A 57 7.39 -2.66 7.33
C ILE A 57 6.18 -2.53 8.26
N SER A 58 6.19 -1.50 9.08
CA SER A 58 5.09 -1.18 9.99
C SER A 58 5.08 0.32 10.36
N GLY A 59 4.05 0.74 11.07
CA GLY A 59 3.95 2.04 11.71
C GLY A 59 4.30 3.21 10.78
N ARG A 60 5.32 3.97 11.16
CA ARG A 60 5.73 5.21 10.47
C ARG A 60 6.22 4.97 9.03
N THR A 61 6.85 3.83 8.78
CA THR A 61 7.31 3.49 7.43
C THR A 61 6.13 3.18 6.51
N ALA A 62 5.14 2.42 6.99
CA ALA A 62 3.90 2.15 6.27
C ALA A 62 3.14 3.45 5.93
N GLU A 63 3.12 4.41 6.87
CA GLU A 63 2.49 5.72 6.61
C GLU A 63 3.18 6.46 5.46
N LYS A 64 4.52 6.50 5.44
CA LYS A 64 5.30 7.12 4.36
C LYS A 64 5.10 6.44 3.01
N VAL A 65 5.04 5.10 2.99
CA VAL A 65 4.74 4.34 1.76
C VAL A 65 3.36 4.73 1.25
N GLY A 66 2.34 4.74 2.11
CA GLY A 66 1.00 5.14 1.75
C GLY A 66 0.90 6.59 1.22
N GLU A 67 1.68 7.53 1.76
CA GLU A 67 1.76 8.91 1.25
C GLU A 67 2.35 8.97 -0.17
N LYS A 68 3.36 8.15 -0.46
CA LYS A 68 3.94 8.05 -1.80
C LYS A 68 2.96 7.44 -2.80
N LEU A 69 2.22 6.39 -2.39
CA LEU A 69 1.16 5.80 -3.20
C LEU A 69 0.06 6.81 -3.53
N GLN A 70 -0.40 7.60 -2.55
CA GLN A 70 -1.37 8.68 -2.78
C GLN A 70 -0.86 9.74 -3.76
N LYS A 71 0.44 10.05 -3.72
CA LYS A 71 1.04 11.01 -4.66
C LYS A 71 0.97 10.50 -6.10
N ILE A 72 1.32 9.25 -6.35
CA ILE A 72 1.24 8.63 -7.68
C ILE A 72 -0.22 8.48 -8.13
N ALA A 73 -1.12 8.13 -7.21
CA ALA A 73 -2.54 7.94 -7.49
C ALA A 73 -3.28 9.21 -7.95
N LYS A 74 -2.63 10.39 -7.95
CA LYS A 74 -3.21 11.60 -8.55
C LYS A 74 -3.34 11.50 -10.08
N ASN A 75 -2.36 10.88 -10.72
CA ASN A 75 -2.25 10.82 -12.18
C ASN A 75 -2.36 9.39 -12.72
N HIS A 76 -2.36 8.38 -11.84
CA HIS A 76 -2.37 6.96 -12.21
C HIS A 76 -3.39 6.20 -11.39
N GLN A 77 -3.95 5.14 -11.98
CA GLN A 77 -4.65 4.14 -11.20
C GLN A 77 -3.61 3.31 -10.43
N VAL A 78 -3.76 3.22 -9.11
CA VAL A 78 -2.90 2.40 -8.25
C VAL A 78 -3.72 1.28 -7.63
N ILE A 79 -3.33 0.05 -7.89
CA ILE A 79 -3.92 -1.15 -7.30
C ILE A 79 -2.87 -1.79 -6.41
N LEU A 80 -3.24 -2.13 -5.18
CA LEU A 80 -2.32 -2.80 -4.26
C LEU A 80 -3.07 -3.75 -3.32
N ILE A 81 -2.36 -4.77 -2.86
CA ILE A 81 -2.80 -5.67 -1.78
C ILE A 81 -2.02 -5.27 -0.53
N THR A 82 -2.71 -5.08 0.58
CA THR A 82 -2.10 -4.68 1.85
C THR A 82 -2.84 -5.28 3.04
N HIS A 83 -2.10 -5.59 4.09
CA HIS A 83 -2.62 -5.95 5.40
C HIS A 83 -2.41 -4.83 6.43
N LEU A 84 -1.81 -3.70 6.02
CA LEU A 84 -1.51 -2.59 6.94
C LEU A 84 -2.61 -1.51 6.89
N PRO A 85 -3.29 -1.25 8.01
CA PRO A 85 -4.36 -0.27 8.08
C PRO A 85 -3.90 1.15 7.71
N GLN A 86 -2.62 1.50 7.95
CA GLN A 86 -2.04 2.79 7.57
C GLN A 86 -2.02 3.02 6.06
N ILE A 87 -1.91 1.94 5.28
CA ILE A 87 -1.96 1.99 3.82
C ILE A 87 -3.40 1.90 3.35
N ALA A 88 -4.17 0.91 3.83
CA ALA A 88 -5.57 0.69 3.44
C ALA A 88 -6.47 1.92 3.68
N ALA A 89 -6.25 2.65 4.79
CA ALA A 89 -7.00 3.88 5.09
C ALA A 89 -6.83 4.99 4.05
N LYS A 90 -5.80 4.93 3.20
CA LYS A 90 -5.50 5.94 2.18
C LYS A 90 -6.17 5.66 0.83
N ALA A 91 -6.78 4.48 0.68
CA ALA A 91 -7.46 4.08 -0.55
C ALA A 91 -8.71 4.93 -0.81
N ASP A 92 -8.95 5.24 -2.08
CA ASP A 92 -10.20 5.84 -2.56
C ASP A 92 -11.31 4.77 -2.65
N HIS A 93 -10.93 3.57 -3.10
CA HIS A 93 -11.78 2.39 -3.18
C HIS A 93 -11.14 1.28 -2.35
N HIS A 94 -11.89 0.73 -1.42
CA HIS A 94 -11.45 -0.34 -0.54
C HIS A 94 -12.20 -1.63 -0.89
N PHE A 95 -11.46 -2.72 -1.07
CA PHE A 95 -12.00 -4.05 -1.35
C PHE A 95 -11.54 -5.02 -0.27
N LEU A 96 -12.41 -5.90 0.17
CA LEU A 96 -12.09 -7.03 1.03
C LEU A 96 -11.80 -8.25 0.15
N ILE A 97 -10.66 -8.90 0.41
CA ILE A 97 -10.37 -10.23 -0.13
C ILE A 97 -10.69 -11.26 0.94
N GLU A 98 -11.63 -12.13 0.66
CA GLU A 98 -12.07 -13.16 1.57
C GLU A 98 -11.90 -14.55 0.95
N LYS A 99 -11.45 -15.50 1.77
CA LYS A 99 -11.36 -16.92 1.40
C LYS A 99 -12.40 -17.71 2.16
N THR A 100 -13.31 -18.36 1.43
CA THR A 100 -14.32 -19.27 1.99
C THR A 100 -14.02 -20.69 1.55
N VAL A 101 -14.35 -21.67 2.40
CA VAL A 101 -14.23 -23.09 2.07
C VAL A 101 -15.63 -23.64 1.96
N GLU A 102 -16.01 -24.06 0.75
CA GLU A 102 -17.28 -24.72 0.48
C GLU A 102 -17.02 -26.11 -0.12
N ASN A 103 -17.61 -27.15 0.48
CA ASN A 103 -17.44 -28.54 0.07
C ASN A 103 -15.97 -28.99 -0.08
N GLY A 104 -15.06 -28.46 0.77
CA GLY A 104 -13.62 -28.77 0.72
C GLY A 104 -12.84 -28.03 -0.37
N VAL A 105 -13.49 -27.11 -1.10
CA VAL A 105 -12.85 -26.26 -2.11
C VAL A 105 -12.75 -24.84 -1.58
N THR A 106 -11.56 -24.23 -1.71
CA THR A 106 -11.35 -22.83 -1.33
C THR A 106 -11.75 -21.91 -2.47
N HIS A 107 -12.64 -20.97 -2.17
CA HIS A 107 -13.04 -19.88 -3.05
C HIS A 107 -12.48 -18.57 -2.55
N THR A 108 -12.02 -17.72 -3.47
CA THR A 108 -11.57 -16.36 -3.13
C THR A 108 -12.58 -15.36 -3.71
N GLY A 109 -13.18 -14.57 -2.82
CA GLY A 109 -14.07 -13.47 -3.17
C GLY A 109 -13.37 -12.12 -3.06
N ILE A 110 -13.79 -11.16 -3.89
CA ILE A 110 -13.36 -9.75 -3.79
C ILE A 110 -14.62 -8.91 -3.72
N HIS A 111 -14.80 -8.18 -2.62
CA HIS A 111 -16.00 -7.41 -2.32
C HIS A 111 -15.66 -5.93 -2.15
N PRO A 112 -16.31 -5.02 -2.87
CA PRO A 112 -16.16 -3.59 -2.62
C PRO A 112 -16.79 -3.24 -1.26
N LEU A 113 -16.07 -2.45 -0.47
CA LEU A 113 -16.53 -2.00 0.83
C LEU A 113 -17.09 -0.57 0.75
N GLY A 114 -18.28 -0.36 1.34
CA GLY A 114 -18.81 0.97 1.63
C GLY A 114 -18.01 1.67 2.75
N GLU A 115 -18.35 2.93 3.05
CA GLU A 115 -17.58 3.71 4.03
C GLU A 115 -17.61 3.07 5.44
N LYS A 116 -18.76 2.57 5.88
CA LYS A 116 -18.91 1.90 7.16
C LYS A 116 -18.12 0.60 7.22
N GLU A 117 -18.29 -0.26 6.23
CA GLU A 117 -17.58 -1.54 6.11
C GLU A 117 -16.06 -1.34 6.03
N SER A 118 -15.61 -0.30 5.30
CA SER A 118 -14.19 0.07 5.25
C SER A 118 -13.63 0.46 6.62
N ILE A 119 -14.41 1.12 7.48
CA ILE A 119 -14.00 1.44 8.85
C ILE A 119 -13.95 0.17 9.71
N GLU A 120 -14.93 -0.72 9.58
CA GLU A 120 -14.97 -1.99 10.28
C GLU A 120 -13.77 -2.87 9.91
N GLU A 121 -13.43 -2.96 8.63
CA GLU A 121 -12.24 -3.70 8.17
C GLU A 121 -10.93 -3.05 8.66
N LEU A 122 -10.83 -1.73 8.65
CA LEU A 122 -9.68 -1.05 9.26
C LEU A 122 -9.57 -1.32 10.76
N ALA A 123 -10.69 -1.39 11.48
CA ALA A 123 -10.71 -1.74 12.89
C ALA A 123 -10.25 -3.18 13.13
N ARG A 124 -10.66 -4.12 12.26
CA ARG A 124 -10.19 -5.50 12.26
C ARG A 124 -8.68 -5.59 12.01
N LEU A 125 -8.16 -4.86 11.04
CA LEU A 125 -6.71 -4.79 10.77
C LEU A 125 -5.91 -4.16 11.91
N LEU A 126 -6.52 -3.29 12.72
CA LEU A 126 -5.88 -2.66 13.90
C LEU A 126 -5.92 -3.52 15.16
N GLY A 127 -7.04 -4.20 15.39
CA GLY A 127 -7.32 -4.88 16.66
C GLY A 127 -7.41 -6.41 16.58
N GLY A 128 -7.36 -6.98 15.40
CA GLY A 128 -7.65 -8.40 15.16
C GLY A 128 -9.15 -8.65 14.96
N ASP A 129 -9.55 -9.92 15.02
CA ASP A 129 -10.92 -10.36 14.68
C ASP A 129 -11.99 -9.86 15.67
N GLU A 130 -11.63 -9.52 16.91
CA GLU A 130 -12.54 -8.92 17.88
C GLU A 130 -12.52 -7.39 17.75
N ILE A 131 -13.55 -6.86 17.07
CA ILE A 131 -13.70 -5.42 16.86
C ILE A 131 -14.21 -4.78 18.16
N SER A 132 -13.36 -3.96 18.80
CA SER A 132 -13.71 -3.17 19.96
C SER A 132 -14.14 -1.74 19.58
N GLU A 133 -14.84 -1.04 20.49
CA GLU A 133 -15.15 0.39 20.28
C GLU A 133 -13.87 1.22 20.10
N ALA A 134 -12.81 0.89 20.83
CA ALA A 134 -11.51 1.56 20.71
C ALA A 134 -10.87 1.34 19.34
N SER A 135 -10.95 0.12 18.76
CA SER A 135 -10.42 -0.13 17.42
C SER A 135 -11.24 0.58 16.34
N LEU A 136 -12.56 0.69 16.52
CA LEU A 136 -13.43 1.46 15.62
C LEU A 136 -13.10 2.97 15.65
N GLU A 137 -12.90 3.54 16.83
CA GLU A 137 -12.53 4.96 16.96
C GLU A 137 -11.17 5.23 16.33
N ASN A 138 -10.18 4.38 16.57
CA ASN A 138 -8.87 4.47 15.94
C ASN A 138 -8.96 4.37 14.39
N ALA A 139 -9.82 3.49 13.88
CA ALA A 139 -10.04 3.34 12.44
C ALA A 139 -10.68 4.59 11.83
N ARG A 140 -11.69 5.19 12.48
CA ARG A 140 -12.32 6.45 12.08
C ARG A 140 -11.29 7.59 12.03
N GLU A 141 -10.47 7.71 13.08
CA GLU A 141 -9.43 8.73 13.16
C GLU A 141 -8.38 8.56 12.04
N LEU A 142 -7.93 7.33 11.79
CA LEU A 142 -6.98 7.00 10.75
C LEU A 142 -7.52 7.38 9.36
N LYS A 143 -8.79 7.05 9.07
CA LYS A 143 -9.46 7.39 7.82
C LYS A 143 -9.64 8.91 7.65
N ALA A 144 -10.03 9.60 8.71
CA ALA A 144 -10.21 11.06 8.71
C ALA A 144 -8.88 11.79 8.46
N LYS A 145 -7.79 11.38 9.14
CA LYS A 145 -6.44 11.93 8.91
C LYS A 145 -5.97 11.74 7.47
N SER A 146 -6.27 10.59 6.88
CA SER A 146 -5.93 10.30 5.48
C SER A 146 -6.66 11.24 4.52
N LYS A 147 -7.98 11.42 4.69
CA LYS A 147 -8.81 12.35 3.89
C LYS A 147 -8.31 13.80 4.00
N ALA A 148 -7.99 14.26 5.22
CA ALA A 148 -7.50 15.62 5.45
C ALA A 148 -6.14 15.90 4.80
N LYS A 149 -5.20 14.94 4.85
CA LYS A 149 -3.91 15.05 4.17
C LYS A 149 -4.09 15.10 2.64
N LYS A 150 -4.97 14.27 2.09
CA LYS A 150 -5.27 14.25 0.65
C LYS A 150 -5.79 15.61 0.16
N ALA A 151 -6.71 16.24 0.88
CA ALA A 151 -7.25 17.55 0.54
C ALA A 151 -6.17 18.64 0.51
N LYS A 152 -5.22 18.64 1.46
CA LYS A 152 -4.09 19.58 1.48
C LYS A 152 -3.14 19.39 0.30
N VAL A 153 -2.91 18.16 -0.14
CA VAL A 153 -2.01 17.85 -1.26
C VAL A 153 -2.65 18.17 -2.61
N SER A 154 -4.00 18.19 -2.71
CA SER A 154 -4.72 18.56 -3.93
C SER A 154 -4.76 20.08 -4.17
N ASN A 155 -4.51 20.87 -3.14
CA ASN A 155 -4.54 22.35 -3.18
C ASN A 155 -3.13 22.98 -3.25
N ALA A 156 -2.08 22.20 -3.38
CA ALA A 156 -0.68 22.60 -3.49
C ALA A 156 -0.08 22.20 -4.84
#